data_7e1cdaf534ade6d6c4ebec3daba612ad
#
_entry.id   7e1cdaf534ade6d6c4ebec3daba612ad
#
_cell.length_a   1.000
_cell.length_b   1.000
_cell.length_c   1.000
_cell.angle_alpha   90.00
_cell.angle_beta   90.00
_cell.angle_gamma   90.00
#
_symmetry.space_group_name_H-M   'P 1'
#
loop_
_entity.id
_entity.type
_entity.pdbx_description
1 polymer ?
#
loop_
_entity_poly.entity_id
_entity_poly.type
_entity_poly.pdbx_seq_one_letter_code
_entity_poly.pdbx_strand_id
1 'polypeptide(L)'
;MAVRRLRTPARPGRRRWCRAVRGDERGSVSAELVLATPLLLVLIMGIVQFALWQHAEHVADAVAQQGLAVGRLQGETAAAGQAEAQSVLDQLGTGVLVAPDITATRAATTTTVVVTGHAESVFGLFSLPVAAVASGPTEDYSDNLPEFSNSEAPNGGNIAAGGG
;
A
#
# COMPACT_ATOMS: atom_id res chain seq x y z
N MET A 1 -82.31 58.48 -23.88
CA MET A 1 -81.03 57.85 -24.31
C MET A 1 -80.21 57.57 -23.08
N ALA A 2 -80.12 56.24 -22.66
CA ALA A 2 -79.39 55.81 -21.46
C ALA A 2 -78.13 55.17 -21.90
N VAL A 3 -77.01 55.75 -21.57
CA VAL A 3 -75.67 55.18 -21.87
C VAL A 3 -75.32 54.21 -20.77
N ARG A 4 -75.32 52.90 -21.09
CA ARG A 4 -74.96 51.75 -20.25
C ARG A 4 -73.44 51.67 -20.18
N ARG A 5 -72.84 52.07 -19.07
CA ARG A 5 -71.39 51.87 -18.85
C ARG A 5 -71.09 50.38 -18.59
N LEU A 6 -70.34 49.78 -19.50
CA LEU A 6 -69.82 48.45 -19.37
C LEU A 6 -68.70 48.46 -18.28
N ARG A 7 -68.93 47.74 -17.17
CA ARG A 7 -67.91 47.45 -16.13
C ARG A 7 -67.00 46.36 -16.66
N THR A 8 -65.76 46.68 -16.85
CA THR A 8 -64.70 45.74 -17.12
C THR A 8 -64.38 44.91 -15.84
N PRO A 9 -64.36 43.57 -15.89
CA PRO A 9 -63.98 42.77 -14.75
C PRO A 9 -62.46 42.86 -14.50
N ALA A 10 -62.08 43.19 -13.26
CA ALA A 10 -60.71 43.20 -12.81
C ALA A 10 -60.10 41.76 -12.85
N ARG A 11 -59.00 41.60 -13.55
CA ARG A 11 -58.22 40.38 -13.58
C ARG A 11 -57.67 40.14 -12.19
N PRO A 12 -57.86 38.93 -11.55
CA PRO A 12 -57.23 38.58 -10.29
C PRO A 12 -55.74 38.42 -10.49
N GLY A 13 -54.98 39.13 -9.66
CA GLY A 13 -53.55 39.31 -9.79
C GLY A 13 -52.74 38.01 -9.66
N ARG A 14 -51.86 37.83 -10.60
CA ARG A 14 -50.77 36.84 -10.64
C ARG A 14 -49.72 37.00 -9.51
N ARG A 15 -50.02 37.78 -8.47
CA ARG A 15 -49.03 38.13 -7.42
C ARG A 15 -49.01 37.22 -6.19
N ARG A 16 -49.72 36.12 -6.18
CA ARG A 16 -49.77 35.23 -5.00
C ARG A 16 -48.85 33.99 -5.06
N TRP A 17 -48.22 33.70 -6.19
CA TRP A 17 -47.36 32.54 -6.32
C TRP A 17 -45.92 32.79 -5.89
N CYS A 18 -45.42 34.01 -5.80
CA CYS A 18 -44.04 34.30 -5.39
C CYS A 18 -43.84 34.43 -3.87
N ARG A 19 -44.90 34.28 -3.05
CA ARG A 19 -44.80 34.41 -1.60
C ARG A 19 -44.76 33.07 -0.85
N ALA A 20 -44.96 31.95 -1.56
CA ALA A 20 -44.92 30.60 -0.96
C ALA A 20 -43.54 29.97 -0.91
N VAL A 21 -42.52 30.59 -1.52
CA VAL A 21 -41.14 30.07 -1.56
C VAL A 21 -40.23 30.69 -0.47
N ARG A 22 -40.77 31.65 0.32
CA ARG A 22 -39.96 32.40 1.30
C ARG A 22 -40.25 32.03 2.75
N GLY A 23 -40.64 30.83 3.00
CA GLY A 23 -41.01 30.43 4.37
C GLY A 23 -40.81 28.98 4.63
N ASP A 24 -39.57 28.53 4.71
CA ASP A 24 -39.15 27.55 5.72
C ASP A 24 -37.63 27.26 5.60
N GLU A 25 -36.81 28.18 6.04
CA GLU A 25 -35.35 27.93 6.17
C GLU A 25 -35.07 26.82 7.17
N ARG A 26 -36.02 26.48 8.06
CA ARG A 26 -35.90 25.38 9.00
C ARG A 26 -36.04 24.02 8.33
N GLY A 27 -36.80 23.89 7.25
CA GLY A 27 -36.93 22.67 6.45
C GLY A 27 -35.72 22.42 5.54
N SER A 28 -35.07 23.49 5.08
CA SER A 28 -33.86 23.41 4.23
C SER A 28 -32.67 22.77 4.98
N VAL A 29 -32.40 23.21 6.21
CA VAL A 29 -31.31 22.66 7.05
C VAL A 29 -31.51 21.18 7.36
N SER A 30 -32.75 20.76 7.61
CA SER A 30 -33.05 19.36 7.86
C SER A 30 -32.84 18.49 6.62
N ALA A 31 -33.23 18.96 5.44
CA ALA A 31 -33.03 18.25 4.18
C ALA A 31 -31.54 18.15 3.81
N GLU A 32 -30.77 19.20 4.06
CA GLU A 32 -29.31 19.23 3.84
C GLU A 32 -28.62 18.22 4.75
N LEU A 33 -28.98 18.15 6.04
CA LEU A 33 -28.41 17.20 6.99
C LEU A 33 -28.70 15.74 6.59
N VAL A 34 -29.90 15.45 6.10
CA VAL A 34 -30.30 14.10 5.64
C VAL A 34 -29.46 13.66 4.44
N LEU A 35 -29.09 14.58 3.55
CA LEU A 35 -28.22 14.27 2.41
C LEU A 35 -26.73 14.25 2.80
N ALA A 36 -26.31 15.14 3.69
CA ALA A 36 -24.92 15.25 4.13
C ALA A 36 -24.47 14.05 4.97
N THR A 37 -25.35 13.49 5.81
CA THR A 37 -25.02 12.38 6.69
C THR A 37 -24.57 11.13 5.93
N PRO A 38 -25.31 10.59 4.94
CA PRO A 38 -24.85 9.42 4.20
C PRO A 38 -23.59 9.73 3.38
N LEU A 39 -23.44 10.93 2.84
CA LEU A 39 -22.23 11.32 2.12
C LEU A 39 -21.01 11.33 3.05
N LEU A 40 -21.15 11.86 4.26
CA LEU A 40 -20.10 11.86 5.28
C LEU A 40 -19.73 10.44 5.70
N LEU A 41 -20.70 9.56 5.87
CA LEU A 41 -20.43 8.15 6.19
C LEU A 41 -19.65 7.46 5.07
N VAL A 42 -20.04 7.64 3.81
CA VAL A 42 -19.31 7.10 2.65
C VAL A 42 -17.89 7.66 2.59
N LEU A 43 -17.70 8.93 2.88
CA LEU A 43 -16.37 9.56 2.94
C LEU A 43 -15.49 8.93 4.01
N ILE A 44 -16.00 8.79 5.24
CA ILE A 44 -15.27 8.17 6.36
C ILE A 44 -14.90 6.72 6.00
N MET A 45 -15.85 5.97 5.46
CA MET A 45 -15.61 4.58 5.05
C MET A 45 -14.55 4.50 3.93
N GLY A 46 -14.57 5.44 2.99
CA GLY A 46 -13.54 5.53 1.94
C GLY A 46 -12.14 5.79 2.52
N ILE A 47 -12.03 6.64 3.52
CA ILE A 47 -10.77 6.91 4.22
C ILE A 47 -10.26 5.64 4.93
N VAL A 48 -11.14 4.93 5.63
CA VAL A 48 -10.78 3.67 6.31
C VAL A 48 -10.32 2.63 5.28
N GLN A 49 -11.06 2.45 4.19
CA GLN A 49 -10.70 1.50 3.13
C GLN A 49 -9.34 1.83 2.50
N PHE A 50 -9.07 3.12 2.27
CA PHE A 50 -7.78 3.57 1.75
C PHE A 50 -6.64 3.29 2.75
N ALA A 51 -6.87 3.52 4.06
CA ALA A 51 -5.89 3.23 5.09
C ALA A 51 -5.56 1.73 5.19
N LEU A 52 -6.57 0.86 5.07
CA LEU A 52 -6.37 -0.59 5.05
C LEU A 52 -5.56 -1.04 3.83
N TRP A 53 -5.88 -0.50 2.66
CA TRP A 53 -5.12 -0.79 1.44
C TRP A 53 -3.66 -0.35 1.57
N GLN A 54 -3.42 0.88 2.03
CA GLN A 54 -2.07 1.40 2.24
C GLN A 54 -1.29 0.56 3.27
N HIS A 55 -1.97 0.10 4.33
CA HIS A 55 -1.36 -0.78 5.31
C HIS A 55 -0.98 -2.14 4.71
N ALA A 56 -1.83 -2.71 3.88
CA ALA A 56 -1.57 -3.97 3.18
C ALA A 56 -0.38 -3.86 2.21
N GLU A 57 -0.23 -2.73 1.49
CA GLU A 57 0.94 -2.44 0.65
C GLU A 57 2.24 -2.44 1.49
N HIS A 58 2.25 -1.76 2.64
CA HIS A 58 3.43 -1.73 3.50
C HIS A 58 3.79 -3.11 4.07
N VAL A 59 2.80 -3.93 4.43
CA VAL A 59 3.04 -5.30 4.89
C VAL A 59 3.62 -6.15 3.76
N ALA A 60 3.06 -6.06 2.55
CA ALA A 60 3.56 -6.79 1.40
C ALA A 60 5.01 -6.41 1.05
N ASP A 61 5.34 -5.11 1.11
CA ASP A 61 6.71 -4.63 0.91
C ASP A 61 7.67 -5.17 1.98
N ALA A 62 7.28 -5.16 3.25
CA ALA A 62 8.10 -5.69 4.34
C ALA A 62 8.36 -7.20 4.16
N VAL A 63 7.34 -7.96 3.79
CA VAL A 63 7.43 -9.41 3.49
C VAL A 63 8.37 -9.67 2.33
N ALA A 64 8.23 -8.91 1.23
CA ALA A 64 9.08 -9.06 0.05
C ALA A 64 10.55 -8.74 0.35
N GLN A 65 10.82 -7.68 1.11
CA GLN A 65 12.17 -7.27 1.52
C GLN A 65 12.84 -8.30 2.43
N GLN A 66 12.09 -8.85 3.39
CA GLN A 66 12.62 -9.84 4.31
C GLN A 66 12.92 -11.16 3.60
N GLY A 67 12.03 -11.62 2.72
CA GLY A 67 12.26 -12.79 1.88
C GLY A 67 13.47 -12.61 0.97
N LEU A 68 13.66 -11.41 0.39
CA LEU A 68 14.83 -11.08 -0.41
C LEU A 68 16.11 -11.12 0.44
N ALA A 69 16.07 -10.58 1.67
CA ALA A 69 17.24 -10.53 2.54
C ALA A 69 17.82 -11.94 2.79
N VAL A 70 16.97 -12.94 3.00
CA VAL A 70 17.39 -14.34 3.14
C VAL A 70 17.72 -14.97 1.79
N GLY A 71 16.83 -14.86 0.81
CA GLY A 71 16.96 -15.53 -0.49
C GLY A 71 18.19 -15.14 -1.30
N ARG A 72 18.79 -13.96 -1.07
CA ARG A 72 19.99 -13.49 -1.75
C ARG A 72 21.30 -13.97 -1.13
N LEU A 73 21.29 -14.45 0.12
CA LEU A 73 22.51 -14.85 0.83
C LEU A 73 23.23 -15.98 0.10
N GLN A 74 24.56 -16.00 0.23
CA GLN A 74 25.38 -17.07 -0.33
C GLN A 74 24.99 -18.43 0.28
N GLY A 75 24.83 -19.45 -0.57
CA GLY A 75 24.45 -20.78 -0.15
C GLY A 75 22.95 -20.98 0.09
N GLU A 76 22.17 -19.92 0.13
CA GLU A 76 20.72 -20.00 0.30
C GLU A 76 20.00 -20.24 -1.05
N THR A 77 18.73 -20.62 -0.95
CA THR A 77 17.89 -20.95 -2.11
C THR A 77 16.72 -19.99 -2.24
N ALA A 78 16.10 -19.95 -3.41
CA ALA A 78 14.84 -19.22 -3.60
C ALA A 78 13.76 -19.73 -2.62
N ALA A 79 13.73 -21.04 -2.34
CA ALA A 79 12.78 -21.63 -1.40
C ALA A 79 13.00 -21.15 0.05
N ALA A 80 14.27 -20.93 0.47
CA ALA A 80 14.55 -20.34 1.78
C ALA A 80 14.03 -18.91 1.89
N GLY A 81 14.24 -18.09 0.87
CA GLY A 81 13.68 -16.73 0.80
C GLY A 81 12.15 -16.73 0.82
N GLN A 82 11.52 -17.66 0.11
CA GLN A 82 10.06 -17.80 0.11
C GLN A 82 9.52 -18.23 1.48
N ALA A 83 10.20 -19.18 2.14
CA ALA A 83 9.82 -19.65 3.48
C ALA A 83 9.92 -18.55 4.54
N GLU A 84 10.98 -17.73 4.47
CA GLU A 84 11.12 -16.56 5.34
C GLU A 84 10.01 -15.53 5.07
N ALA A 85 9.75 -15.19 3.82
CA ALA A 85 8.65 -14.28 3.45
C ALA A 85 7.31 -14.81 4.00
N GLN A 86 7.04 -16.10 3.89
CA GLN A 86 5.83 -16.71 4.45
C GLN A 86 5.78 -16.60 5.97
N SER A 87 6.90 -16.83 6.67
CA SER A 87 6.99 -16.69 8.13
C SER A 87 6.67 -15.25 8.59
N VAL A 88 7.22 -14.27 7.89
CA VAL A 88 6.95 -12.85 8.18
C VAL A 88 5.49 -12.49 7.88
N LEU A 89 4.94 -13.01 6.79
CA LEU A 89 3.54 -12.83 6.43
C LEU A 89 2.61 -13.40 7.53
N ASP A 90 2.91 -14.57 8.05
CA ASP A 90 2.13 -15.20 9.12
C ASP A 90 2.17 -14.39 10.43
N GLN A 91 3.26 -13.66 10.66
CA GLN A 91 3.41 -12.79 11.83
C GLN A 91 2.73 -11.43 11.68
N LEU A 92 2.84 -10.80 10.52
CA LEU A 92 2.41 -9.42 10.28
C LEU A 92 1.14 -9.30 9.46
N GLY A 93 0.88 -10.28 8.59
CA GLY A 93 -0.12 -10.21 7.56
C GLY A 93 -1.46 -10.86 7.88
N THR A 94 -1.60 -11.50 9.06
CA THR A 94 -2.85 -12.17 9.43
C THR A 94 -4.00 -11.16 9.49
N GLY A 95 -4.98 -11.30 8.58
CA GLY A 95 -6.12 -10.39 8.46
C GLY A 95 -5.83 -9.07 7.72
N VAL A 96 -4.63 -8.89 7.15
CA VAL A 96 -4.25 -7.70 6.38
C VAL A 96 -4.27 -7.99 4.88
N LEU A 97 -3.65 -9.11 4.48
CA LEU A 97 -3.68 -9.60 3.10
C LEU A 97 -4.62 -10.81 2.97
N VAL A 98 -5.50 -10.74 1.98
CA VAL A 98 -6.42 -11.82 1.59
C VAL A 98 -5.85 -12.53 0.38
N ALA A 99 -5.84 -13.86 0.41
CA ALA A 99 -5.31 -14.74 -0.63
C ALA A 99 -3.87 -14.33 -1.08
N PRO A 100 -2.92 -14.24 -0.15
CA PRO A 100 -1.55 -13.90 -0.48
C PRO A 100 -0.89 -15.00 -1.32
N ASP A 101 -0.08 -14.60 -2.30
CA ASP A 101 0.80 -15.47 -3.08
C ASP A 101 2.21 -14.91 -3.04
N ILE A 102 3.19 -15.77 -2.74
CA ILE A 102 4.60 -15.40 -2.63
C ILE A 102 5.40 -16.25 -3.60
N THR A 103 6.12 -15.59 -4.48
CA THR A 103 7.03 -16.23 -5.43
C THR A 103 8.44 -15.68 -5.27
N ALA A 104 9.40 -16.53 -5.02
CA ALA A 104 10.81 -16.17 -4.99
C ALA A 104 11.56 -16.83 -6.17
N THR A 105 12.38 -16.06 -6.84
CA THR A 105 13.25 -16.51 -7.94
C THR A 105 14.69 -16.10 -7.64
N ARG A 106 15.64 -17.03 -7.85
CA ARG A 106 17.06 -16.77 -7.68
C ARG A 106 17.78 -17.10 -8.98
N ALA A 107 18.42 -16.12 -9.57
CA ALA A 107 19.34 -16.26 -10.68
C ALA A 107 20.79 -16.08 -10.20
N ALA A 108 21.76 -16.32 -11.08
CA ALA A 108 23.17 -16.20 -10.74
C ALA A 108 23.55 -14.77 -10.25
N THR A 109 22.91 -13.74 -10.78
CA THR A 109 23.24 -12.33 -10.49
C THR A 109 22.16 -11.59 -9.72
N THR A 110 20.92 -12.10 -9.70
CA THR A 110 19.79 -11.37 -9.15
C THR A 110 18.82 -12.32 -8.47
N THR A 111 18.39 -11.95 -7.29
CA THR A 111 17.30 -12.62 -6.57
C THR A 111 16.10 -11.66 -6.54
N THR A 112 14.90 -12.19 -6.77
CA THR A 112 13.65 -11.40 -6.77
C THR A 112 12.59 -12.14 -5.96
N VAL A 113 11.89 -11.40 -5.12
CA VAL A 113 10.72 -11.89 -4.38
C VAL A 113 9.52 -11.03 -4.75
N VAL A 114 8.43 -11.68 -5.10
CA VAL A 114 7.16 -11.05 -5.48
C VAL A 114 6.11 -11.52 -4.48
N VAL A 115 5.38 -10.57 -3.91
CA VAL A 115 4.24 -10.80 -3.02
C VAL A 115 3.02 -10.16 -3.65
N THR A 116 1.97 -10.94 -3.84
CA THR A 116 0.69 -10.45 -4.36
C THR A 116 -0.44 -10.86 -3.44
N GLY A 117 -1.56 -10.15 -3.51
CA GLY A 117 -2.74 -10.43 -2.71
C GLY A 117 -3.78 -9.33 -2.86
N HIS A 118 -4.68 -9.26 -1.91
CA HIS A 118 -5.70 -8.22 -1.85
C HIS A 118 -5.76 -7.65 -0.44
N ALA A 119 -6.01 -6.35 -0.32
CA ALA A 119 -6.26 -5.72 0.96
C ALA A 119 -7.61 -6.17 1.53
N GLU A 120 -7.68 -6.32 2.86
CA GLU A 120 -8.94 -6.56 3.57
C GLU A 120 -9.95 -5.44 3.25
N SER A 121 -11.21 -5.82 3.08
CA SER A 121 -12.28 -4.89 2.70
C SER A 121 -13.30 -4.76 3.80
N VAL A 122 -13.59 -3.52 4.22
CA VAL A 122 -14.64 -3.22 5.22
C VAL A 122 -16.03 -3.64 4.74
N PHE A 123 -16.26 -3.60 3.43
CA PHE A 123 -17.59 -3.86 2.86
C PHE A 123 -17.71 -5.19 2.12
N GLY A 124 -16.62 -5.90 1.89
CA GLY A 124 -16.62 -7.08 1.04
C GLY A 124 -16.97 -6.83 -0.45
N LEU A 125 -17.19 -5.56 -0.83
CA LEU A 125 -17.60 -5.17 -2.19
C LEU A 125 -16.42 -4.80 -3.09
N PHE A 126 -15.29 -4.39 -2.50
CA PHE A 126 -14.10 -3.94 -3.22
C PHE A 126 -12.87 -4.65 -2.70
N SER A 127 -12.33 -5.59 -3.45
CA SER A 127 -11.00 -6.14 -3.19
C SER A 127 -9.97 -5.31 -3.94
N LEU A 128 -9.16 -4.55 -3.22
CA LEU A 128 -8.09 -3.76 -3.82
C LEU A 128 -6.84 -4.65 -3.95
N PRO A 129 -6.30 -4.81 -5.16
CA PRO A 129 -5.10 -5.61 -5.35
C PRO A 129 -3.89 -4.93 -4.69
N VAL A 130 -3.01 -5.77 -4.16
CA VAL A 130 -1.73 -5.40 -3.54
C VAL A 130 -0.64 -6.19 -4.24
N ALA A 131 0.46 -5.54 -4.60
CA ALA A 131 1.60 -6.20 -5.21
C ALA A 131 2.90 -5.51 -4.76
N ALA A 132 3.81 -6.29 -4.20
CA ALA A 132 5.14 -5.83 -3.81
C ALA A 132 6.22 -6.66 -4.51
N VAL A 133 7.27 -6.02 -4.96
CA VAL A 133 8.41 -6.67 -5.61
C VAL A 133 9.69 -6.15 -4.99
N ALA A 134 10.47 -7.08 -4.40
CA ALA A 134 11.81 -6.80 -3.94
C ALA A 134 12.83 -7.54 -4.82
N SER A 135 13.86 -6.85 -5.30
CA SER A 135 14.94 -7.46 -6.07
C SER A 135 16.29 -6.90 -5.64
N GLY A 136 17.30 -7.74 -5.69
CA GLY A 136 18.67 -7.36 -5.32
C GLY A 136 19.71 -8.32 -5.89
N PRO A 137 20.99 -7.94 -5.85
CA PRO A 137 22.07 -8.81 -6.29
C PRO A 137 22.12 -10.08 -5.44
N THR A 138 22.30 -11.22 -6.10
CA THR A 138 22.60 -12.48 -5.43
C THR A 138 24.01 -12.40 -4.87
N GLU A 139 24.20 -12.73 -3.60
CA GLU A 139 25.50 -12.75 -2.97
C GLU A 139 26.26 -14.00 -3.41
N ASP A 140 27.39 -13.78 -4.07
CA ASP A 140 28.34 -14.80 -4.48
C ASP A 140 29.72 -14.30 -4.09
N TYR A 141 30.18 -14.75 -2.93
CA TYR A 141 31.54 -14.47 -2.49
C TYR A 141 32.46 -15.40 -3.25
N SER A 142 32.86 -15.03 -4.47
CA SER A 142 34.02 -15.66 -5.07
C SER A 142 35.22 -15.35 -4.20
N ASP A 143 35.98 -16.41 -3.80
CA ASP A 143 37.21 -16.33 -3.00
C ASP A 143 38.32 -15.57 -3.71
N ASN A 144 38.05 -14.34 -4.16
CA ASN A 144 39.05 -13.35 -4.54
C ASN A 144 39.57 -12.64 -3.27
N LEU A 145 39.81 -13.39 -2.21
CA LEU A 145 40.77 -12.90 -1.24
C LEU A 145 42.11 -12.85 -2.00
N PRO A 146 42.78 -11.66 -2.11
CA PRO A 146 44.16 -11.65 -2.55
C PRO A 146 44.87 -12.60 -1.62
N GLU A 147 45.40 -13.71 -2.19
CA GLU A 147 46.34 -14.55 -1.45
C GLU A 147 47.42 -13.58 -1.00
N PHE A 148 47.37 -13.19 0.28
CA PHE A 148 48.56 -12.67 0.94
C PHE A 148 49.52 -13.87 0.91
N SER A 149 50.17 -14.03 -0.25
CA SER A 149 51.25 -14.99 -0.38
C SER A 149 52.26 -14.62 0.70
N ASN A 150 52.32 -15.47 1.72
CA ASN A 150 53.22 -15.38 2.85
C ASN A 150 54.66 -15.69 2.35
N SER A 151 55.02 -15.12 1.19
CA SER A 151 56.30 -15.33 0.52
C SER A 151 57.36 -14.34 0.96
N GLU A 152 57.14 -13.67 2.08
CA GLU A 152 58.19 -12.87 2.69
C GLU A 152 58.38 -13.26 4.16
N ALA A 153 58.75 -14.55 4.37
CA ALA A 153 59.48 -14.90 5.56
C ALA A 153 60.87 -14.23 5.43
N PRO A 154 61.22 -13.29 6.28
CA PRO A 154 62.55 -12.71 6.28
C PRO A 154 63.53 -13.87 6.54
N ASN A 155 64.35 -14.12 5.55
CA ASN A 155 65.47 -15.03 5.58
C ASN A 155 66.24 -14.87 6.91
N GLY A 156 66.05 -15.85 7.82
CA GLY A 156 66.73 -15.87 9.10
C GLY A 156 68.26 -15.78 8.90
N GLY A 157 68.77 -14.60 9.13
CA GLY A 157 70.20 -14.32 9.10
C GLY A 157 70.97 -15.35 9.94
N ASN A 158 71.78 -16.12 9.26
CA ASN A 158 72.79 -17.01 9.82
C ASN A 158 73.72 -16.20 10.70
N ILE A 159 73.51 -16.21 12.04
CA ILE A 159 74.48 -15.76 13.00
C ILE A 159 75.45 -16.89 13.21
N ALA A 160 76.51 -16.85 12.41
CA ALA A 160 77.71 -17.69 12.61
C ALA A 160 78.29 -17.42 14.01
N ALA A 161 78.26 -18.47 14.85
CA ALA A 161 79.00 -18.50 16.10
C ALA A 161 80.50 -18.48 15.78
N GLY A 162 81.14 -17.32 15.96
CA GLY A 162 82.59 -17.21 16.04
C GLY A 162 83.04 -17.53 17.44
N GLY A 163 83.67 -18.70 17.58
CA GLY A 163 84.39 -19.06 18.77
C GLY A 163 85.76 -18.39 18.86
N GLY A 164 86.18 -18.10 20.05
CA GLY A 164 87.50 -17.68 20.45
C GLY A 164 87.59 -17.71 21.98
#